data_3d9e4dc5c41de245043e06cd84051d85
#
_entry.id   3d9e4dc5c41de245043e06cd84051d85
#
_cell.length_a   1.000
_cell.length_b   1.000
_cell.length_c   1.000
_cell.angle_alpha   90.00
_cell.angle_beta   90.00
_cell.angle_gamma   90.00
#
_symmetry.space_group_name_H-M   'P 1'
#
loop_
_entity.id
_entity.type
_entity.pdbx_description
1 polymer ?
#
loop_
_entity_poly.entity_id
_entity_poly.type
_entity_poly.pdbx_seq_one_letter_code
_entity_poly.pdbx_strand_id
1 'polypeptide(L)'
;DVVLLNSDTEVTKNWLPKIQKCAYSKAAIATVTPLSNNATLASVPDFMSENTIPSDFTIEEYAGIVERCSMNLFPEIPTANGFCMYIKREAINNIGLFDEKTFGKGYGEENDFSYRCLQAGYRHLLCDNTYIYHKGTQSFSQEKTELINSHLQILKSRYPSCVENTESFVQQNPISDIQLNIRYAINSHSKNVLIVIHDFKEAEKKNIGGTTLHVHDLITNMKEEFNFHVLYYSDDDFKYHVTSFLPFDKITSTLGAYSQYTTLNLYND
;
A
#
# COMPACT_ATOMS: atom_id res chain seq x y z
N ASP A 1 -24.12 8.95 3.23
CA ASP A 1 -22.78 8.60 3.70
C ASP A 1 -22.08 9.88 4.20
N VAL A 2 -20.95 9.71 4.86
CA VAL A 2 -20.17 10.81 5.45
C VAL A 2 -18.71 10.62 5.04
N VAL A 3 -18.01 11.72 4.79
CA VAL A 3 -16.55 11.72 4.66
C VAL A 3 -15.96 12.58 5.74
N LEU A 4 -15.07 12.02 6.54
CA LEU A 4 -14.18 12.79 7.40
C LEU A 4 -12.91 13.06 6.61
N LEU A 5 -12.46 14.29 6.60
CA LEU A 5 -11.30 14.72 5.84
C LEU A 5 -10.51 15.75 6.67
N ASN A 6 -9.24 15.46 6.89
CA ASN A 6 -8.36 16.39 7.61
C ASN A 6 -8.17 17.69 6.82
N SER A 7 -8.03 18.80 7.53
CA SER A 7 -7.86 20.13 6.94
C SER A 7 -6.50 20.32 6.24
N ASP A 8 -5.53 19.46 6.49
CA ASP A 8 -4.18 19.44 5.90
C ASP A 8 -4.03 18.40 4.79
N THR A 9 -5.14 18.04 4.14
CA THR A 9 -5.17 17.15 2.97
C THR A 9 -5.40 17.94 1.68
N GLU A 10 -4.87 17.41 0.59
CA GLU A 10 -5.14 17.87 -0.77
C GLU A 10 -5.74 16.72 -1.57
N VAL A 11 -6.99 16.88 -1.99
CA VAL A 11 -7.74 15.86 -2.73
C VAL A 11 -7.43 15.93 -4.22
N THR A 12 -7.50 14.79 -4.89
CA THR A 12 -7.16 14.63 -6.31
C THR A 12 -8.40 14.45 -7.17
N LYS A 13 -8.24 14.52 -8.49
CA LYS A 13 -9.34 14.43 -9.44
C LYS A 13 -10.17 13.14 -9.26
N ASN A 14 -11.49 13.30 -9.23
CA ASN A 14 -12.44 12.19 -9.12
C ASN A 14 -12.27 11.30 -7.87
N TRP A 15 -11.62 11.79 -6.82
CA TRP A 15 -11.39 11.02 -5.60
C TRP A 15 -12.70 10.51 -4.95
N LEU A 16 -13.71 11.37 -4.80
CA LEU A 16 -14.95 11.00 -4.12
C LEU A 16 -15.78 9.94 -4.86
N PRO A 17 -16.03 10.04 -6.19
CA PRO A 17 -16.66 8.98 -6.94
C PRO A 17 -15.92 7.63 -6.89
N LYS A 18 -14.58 7.63 -6.88
CA LYS A 18 -13.76 6.40 -6.76
C LYS A 18 -13.95 5.75 -5.39
N ILE A 19 -13.85 6.54 -4.31
CA ILE A 19 -14.07 6.05 -2.94
C ILE A 19 -15.50 5.52 -2.79
N GLN A 20 -16.49 6.22 -3.31
CA GLN A 20 -17.88 5.75 -3.29
C GLN A 20 -18.04 4.42 -4.04
N LYS A 21 -17.46 4.29 -5.23
CA LYS A 21 -17.47 3.01 -5.98
C LYS A 21 -16.83 1.88 -5.18
N CYS A 22 -15.69 2.14 -4.52
CA CYS A 22 -15.04 1.19 -3.62
C CYS A 22 -15.99 0.78 -2.47
N ALA A 23 -16.63 1.74 -1.79
CA ALA A 23 -17.55 1.48 -0.67
C ALA A 23 -18.74 0.59 -1.02
N TYR A 24 -19.14 0.59 -2.29
CA TYR A 24 -20.27 -0.20 -2.79
C TYR A 24 -19.84 -1.41 -3.64
N SER A 25 -18.55 -1.73 -3.69
CA SER A 25 -18.01 -2.84 -4.48
C SER A 25 -18.29 -4.21 -3.85
N LYS A 26 -18.45 -4.26 -2.52
CA LYS A 26 -18.66 -5.49 -1.75
C LYS A 26 -19.76 -5.27 -0.71
N ALA A 27 -20.35 -6.38 -0.24
CA ALA A 27 -21.33 -6.33 0.86
C ALA A 27 -20.65 -6.02 2.21
N ALA A 28 -21.45 -5.50 3.16
CA ALA A 28 -21.05 -5.26 4.54
C ALA A 28 -19.79 -4.36 4.71
N ILE A 29 -19.58 -3.39 3.82
CA ILE A 29 -18.52 -2.41 3.98
C ILE A 29 -19.02 -1.27 4.87
N ALA A 30 -18.26 -0.95 5.92
CA ALA A 30 -18.50 0.19 6.79
C ALA A 30 -17.76 1.44 6.34
N THR A 31 -16.46 1.30 6.05
CA THR A 31 -15.59 2.44 5.74
C THR A 31 -14.64 2.15 4.57
N VAL A 32 -14.15 3.23 3.98
CA VAL A 32 -13.11 3.20 2.95
C VAL A 32 -12.07 4.25 3.25
N THR A 33 -10.79 3.86 3.15
CA THR A 33 -9.63 4.74 3.27
C THR A 33 -8.88 4.76 1.93
N PRO A 34 -8.55 5.92 1.34
CA PRO A 34 -7.68 6.00 0.16
C PRO A 34 -6.21 5.83 0.53
N LEU A 35 -5.35 5.63 -0.48
CA LEU A 35 -3.90 5.69 -0.33
C LEU A 35 -3.43 7.14 -0.11
N SER A 36 -2.30 7.29 0.59
CA SER A 36 -1.69 8.58 0.86
C SER A 36 -0.18 8.46 1.04
N ASN A 37 0.51 9.59 1.03
CA ASN A 37 1.92 9.66 1.43
C ASN A 37 2.12 9.47 2.95
N ASN A 38 1.11 9.81 3.76
CA ASN A 38 1.21 9.79 5.23
C ASN A 38 -0.12 9.33 5.84
N ALA A 39 -0.32 8.03 5.91
CA ALA A 39 -1.56 7.39 6.38
C ALA A 39 -1.34 6.01 7.02
N THR A 40 -0.23 5.79 7.71
CA THR A 40 0.10 4.52 8.37
C THR A 40 -0.15 3.30 7.47
N LEU A 41 -1.23 2.53 7.70
CA LEU A 41 -1.59 1.33 6.93
C LEU A 41 -1.89 1.60 5.44
N ALA A 42 -2.20 2.84 5.07
CA ALA A 42 -2.50 3.26 3.71
C ALA A 42 -1.36 4.07 3.07
N SER A 43 -0.16 4.09 3.69
CA SER A 43 1.00 4.81 3.18
C SER A 43 1.63 4.14 1.97
N VAL A 44 1.96 4.95 0.96
CA VAL A 44 2.65 4.53 -0.27
C VAL A 44 3.71 5.57 -0.68
N PRO A 45 4.82 5.16 -1.31
CA PRO A 45 5.21 3.79 -1.66
C PRO A 45 5.81 3.00 -0.49
N ASP A 46 6.23 3.65 0.61
CA ASP A 46 6.78 3.00 1.78
C ASP A 46 5.73 2.83 2.87
N PHE A 47 5.58 1.58 3.34
CA PHE A 47 4.59 1.20 4.33
C PHE A 47 4.88 1.80 5.69
N MET A 48 3.85 2.24 6.41
CA MET A 48 3.95 2.80 7.75
C MET A 48 4.90 4.00 7.86
N SER A 49 5.18 4.65 6.73
CA SER A 49 6.14 5.75 6.63
C SER A 49 5.46 7.04 6.19
N GLU A 50 6.10 8.16 6.52
CA GLU A 50 5.83 9.44 5.89
C GLU A 50 6.65 9.51 4.59
N ASN A 51 5.97 9.54 3.47
CA ASN A 51 6.58 9.54 2.15
C ASN A 51 6.58 10.95 1.56
N THR A 52 7.57 11.26 0.75
CA THR A 52 7.60 12.48 -0.06
C THR A 52 7.28 12.14 -1.51
N ILE A 53 6.47 12.99 -2.17
CA ILE A 53 6.29 12.88 -3.62
C ILE A 53 7.62 13.32 -4.26
N PRO A 54 8.20 12.53 -5.20
CA PRO A 54 9.40 12.95 -5.93
C PRO A 54 9.18 14.29 -6.63
N SER A 55 10.22 15.13 -6.66
CA SER A 55 10.15 16.51 -7.17
C SER A 55 9.68 16.64 -8.63
N ASP A 56 9.80 15.55 -9.38
CA ASP A 56 9.43 15.48 -10.80
C ASP A 56 7.92 15.32 -11.04
N PHE A 57 7.16 15.11 -9.96
CA PHE A 57 5.72 14.90 -10.04
C PHE A 57 4.94 15.95 -9.26
N THR A 58 3.88 16.43 -9.83
CA THR A 58 2.80 17.10 -9.11
C THR A 58 1.95 16.07 -8.35
N ILE A 59 1.16 16.52 -7.36
CA ILE A 59 0.23 15.66 -6.63
C ILE A 59 -0.74 14.94 -7.58
N GLU A 60 -1.25 15.62 -8.61
CA GLU A 60 -2.16 15.06 -9.60
C GLU A 60 -1.49 14.01 -10.50
N GLU A 61 -0.25 14.24 -10.93
CA GLU A 61 0.51 13.25 -11.71
C GLU A 61 0.79 12.01 -10.91
N TYR A 62 1.20 12.17 -9.63
CA TYR A 62 1.42 11.06 -8.72
C TYR A 62 0.12 10.27 -8.47
N ALA A 63 -1.01 10.96 -8.24
CA ALA A 63 -2.31 10.32 -8.13
C ALA A 63 -2.71 9.56 -9.41
N GLY A 64 -2.37 10.11 -10.56
CA GLY A 64 -2.55 9.44 -11.87
C GLY A 64 -1.71 8.15 -11.98
N ILE A 65 -0.50 8.13 -11.43
CA ILE A 65 0.31 6.90 -11.35
C ILE A 65 -0.38 5.86 -10.46
N VAL A 66 -0.79 6.24 -9.24
CA VAL A 66 -1.51 5.35 -8.32
C VAL A 66 -2.75 4.76 -8.98
N GLU A 67 -3.55 5.57 -9.68
CA GLU A 67 -4.74 5.10 -10.38
C GLU A 67 -4.41 4.10 -11.49
N ARG A 68 -3.39 4.36 -12.32
CA ARG A 68 -2.98 3.46 -13.41
C ARG A 68 -2.41 2.14 -12.90
N CYS A 69 -1.70 2.17 -11.76
CA CYS A 69 -1.13 0.97 -11.13
C CYS A 69 -2.18 0.10 -10.44
N SER A 70 -3.35 0.65 -10.15
CA SER A 70 -4.38 -0.08 -9.40
C SER A 70 -5.09 -1.11 -10.27
N MET A 71 -5.33 -2.27 -9.69
CA MET A 71 -6.20 -3.31 -10.24
C MET A 71 -7.62 -3.25 -9.67
N ASN A 72 -7.95 -2.25 -8.87
CA ASN A 72 -9.23 -2.10 -8.18
C ASN A 72 -9.57 -3.33 -7.31
N LEU A 73 -8.59 -3.90 -6.62
CA LEU A 73 -8.78 -5.06 -5.74
C LEU A 73 -9.50 -4.69 -4.45
N PHE A 74 -9.35 -3.44 -4.03
CA PHE A 74 -9.94 -2.92 -2.81
C PHE A 74 -9.71 -3.88 -1.64
N PRO A 75 -8.43 -4.08 -1.21
CA PRO A 75 -8.10 -5.00 -0.14
C PRO A 75 -8.73 -4.58 1.18
N GLU A 76 -9.02 -5.56 2.02
CA GLU A 76 -9.50 -5.32 3.37
C GLU A 76 -8.36 -4.83 4.26
N ILE A 77 -8.67 -3.84 5.11
CA ILE A 77 -7.76 -3.31 6.13
C ILE A 77 -8.41 -3.46 7.51
N PRO A 78 -7.61 -3.68 8.58
CA PRO A 78 -8.15 -3.95 9.91
C PRO A 78 -8.79 -2.72 10.58
N THR A 79 -8.44 -1.53 10.14
CA THR A 79 -8.97 -0.26 10.66
C THR A 79 -8.91 0.81 9.59
N ALA A 80 -9.85 1.74 9.60
CA ALA A 80 -9.80 2.94 8.78
C ALA A 80 -8.77 3.94 9.33
N ASN A 81 -8.39 4.92 8.51
CA ASN A 81 -7.52 6.01 8.93
C ASN A 81 -8.26 7.35 8.88
N GLY A 82 -8.14 8.12 9.95
CA GLY A 82 -8.87 9.36 10.16
C GLY A 82 -8.52 10.51 9.22
N PHE A 83 -7.36 10.46 8.50
CA PHE A 83 -6.99 11.55 7.60
C PHE A 83 -8.00 11.73 6.45
N CYS A 84 -8.54 10.61 5.95
CA CYS A 84 -9.65 10.55 5.00
C CYS A 84 -10.42 9.24 5.22
N MET A 85 -11.59 9.33 5.78
CA MET A 85 -12.43 8.19 6.13
C MET A 85 -13.84 8.37 5.55
N TYR A 86 -14.16 7.61 4.51
CA TYR A 86 -15.52 7.48 4.00
C TYR A 86 -16.28 6.49 4.86
N ILE A 87 -17.45 6.87 5.37
CA ILE A 87 -18.29 6.06 6.26
C ILE A 87 -19.67 5.91 5.65
N LYS A 88 -20.12 4.68 5.48
CA LYS A 88 -21.48 4.43 5.02
C LYS A 88 -22.49 4.83 6.09
N ARG A 89 -23.55 5.49 5.69
CA ARG A 89 -24.63 5.89 6.59
C ARG A 89 -25.22 4.72 7.36
N GLU A 90 -25.34 3.57 6.70
CA GLU A 90 -25.79 2.32 7.30
C GLU A 90 -24.93 1.90 8.50
N ALA A 91 -23.61 1.98 8.37
CA ALA A 91 -22.69 1.65 9.44
C ALA A 91 -22.88 2.62 10.64
N ILE A 92 -23.01 3.91 10.38
CA ILE A 92 -23.30 4.90 11.44
C ILE A 92 -24.61 4.57 12.16
N ASN A 93 -25.66 4.25 11.40
CA ASN A 93 -26.97 3.95 11.98
C ASN A 93 -26.97 2.70 12.86
N ASN A 94 -26.17 1.70 12.50
CA ASN A 94 -26.12 0.41 13.21
C ASN A 94 -25.12 0.41 14.37
N ILE A 95 -23.99 1.10 14.24
CA ILE A 95 -22.88 1.11 15.19
C ILE A 95 -22.90 2.31 16.13
N GLY A 96 -23.51 3.42 15.70
CA GLY A 96 -23.50 4.69 16.41
C GLY A 96 -22.34 5.58 15.96
N LEU A 97 -22.08 6.63 16.73
CA LEU A 97 -21.04 7.63 16.49
C LEU A 97 -19.71 7.21 17.13
N PHE A 98 -18.69 8.04 16.97
CA PHE A 98 -17.44 7.92 17.71
C PHE A 98 -17.64 8.05 19.22
N ASP A 99 -16.86 7.32 20.01
CA ASP A 99 -16.87 7.41 21.47
C ASP A 99 -16.10 8.66 21.95
N GLU A 100 -16.72 9.82 21.77
CA GLU A 100 -16.15 11.11 22.18
C GLU A 100 -15.86 11.17 23.69
N LYS A 101 -16.64 10.46 24.51
CA LYS A 101 -16.44 10.43 25.96
C LYS A 101 -15.09 9.82 26.32
N THR A 102 -14.67 8.79 25.61
CA THR A 102 -13.39 8.11 25.87
C THR A 102 -12.24 8.75 25.10
N PHE A 103 -12.43 9.11 23.83
CA PHE A 103 -11.40 9.53 22.89
C PHE A 103 -11.48 11.01 22.48
N GLY A 104 -12.14 11.87 23.24
CA GLY A 104 -12.51 13.24 22.90
C GLY A 104 -11.37 14.19 22.50
N LYS A 105 -10.12 13.83 22.79
CA LYS A 105 -8.92 14.57 22.30
C LYS A 105 -8.29 13.97 21.03
N GLY A 106 -8.93 12.95 20.42
CA GLY A 106 -8.45 12.25 19.25
C GLY A 106 -7.52 11.08 19.55
N TYR A 107 -7.02 10.43 18.48
CA TYR A 107 -6.11 9.28 18.50
C TYR A 107 -6.70 8.00 19.10
N GLY A 108 -7.53 7.33 18.34
CA GLY A 108 -8.10 6.03 18.67
C GLY A 108 -9.61 5.93 18.48
N GLU A 109 -10.29 7.06 18.26
CA GLU A 109 -11.72 7.10 18.00
C GLU A 109 -12.10 6.39 16.70
N GLU A 110 -11.28 6.53 15.66
CA GLU A 110 -11.45 5.85 14.39
C GLU A 110 -11.18 4.34 14.51
N ASN A 111 -10.22 3.96 15.37
CA ASN A 111 -9.94 2.56 15.66
C ASN A 111 -11.08 1.91 16.46
N ASP A 112 -11.58 2.59 17.50
CA ASP A 112 -12.73 2.12 18.28
C ASP A 112 -13.95 1.91 17.36
N PHE A 113 -14.26 2.90 16.52
CA PHE A 113 -15.36 2.78 15.56
C PHE A 113 -15.15 1.62 14.59
N SER A 114 -13.93 1.47 14.06
CA SER A 114 -13.59 0.40 13.13
C SER A 114 -13.75 -0.97 13.82
N TYR A 115 -13.28 -1.12 15.03
CA TYR A 115 -13.37 -2.40 15.77
C TYR A 115 -14.81 -2.74 16.15
N ARG A 116 -15.64 -1.76 16.48
CA ARG A 116 -17.09 -2.00 16.67
C ARG A 116 -17.75 -2.45 15.37
N CYS A 117 -17.37 -1.86 14.23
CA CYS A 117 -17.84 -2.29 12.93
C CYS A 117 -17.44 -3.74 12.63
N LEU A 118 -16.18 -4.12 12.87
CA LEU A 118 -15.70 -5.50 12.66
C LEU A 118 -16.47 -6.50 13.54
N GLN A 119 -16.71 -6.18 14.81
CA GLN A 119 -17.50 -7.03 15.72
C GLN A 119 -18.95 -7.21 15.24
N ALA A 120 -19.50 -6.23 14.55
CA ALA A 120 -20.84 -6.29 13.95
C ALA A 120 -20.86 -6.95 12.57
N GLY A 121 -19.72 -7.48 12.07
CA GLY A 121 -19.62 -8.18 10.78
C GLY A 121 -19.38 -7.27 9.59
N TYR A 122 -19.12 -5.99 9.81
CA TYR A 122 -18.69 -5.07 8.75
C TYR A 122 -17.20 -5.22 8.44
N ARG A 123 -16.76 -4.61 7.34
CA ARG A 123 -15.39 -4.60 6.84
C ARG A 123 -14.95 -3.20 6.46
N HIS A 124 -13.65 -2.99 6.39
CA HIS A 124 -13.01 -1.75 5.94
C HIS A 124 -12.21 -2.05 4.69
N LEU A 125 -12.26 -1.15 3.70
CA LEU A 125 -11.51 -1.30 2.46
C LEU A 125 -10.47 -0.20 2.28
N LEU A 126 -9.36 -0.56 1.67
CA LEU A 126 -8.40 0.36 1.07
C LEU A 126 -8.81 0.63 -0.38
N CYS A 127 -8.98 1.90 -0.73
CA CYS A 127 -9.28 2.33 -2.10
C CYS A 127 -7.96 2.49 -2.87
N ASP A 128 -7.45 1.39 -3.43
CA ASP A 128 -6.13 1.30 -4.04
C ASP A 128 -5.96 2.08 -5.35
N ASN A 129 -7.06 2.61 -5.91
CA ASN A 129 -7.05 3.47 -7.10
C ASN A 129 -7.20 4.96 -6.81
N THR A 130 -7.13 5.36 -5.54
CA THR A 130 -7.33 6.74 -5.12
C THR A 130 -6.22 7.17 -4.20
N TYR A 131 -5.59 8.29 -4.53
CA TYR A 131 -4.56 8.92 -3.72
C TYR A 131 -5.01 10.30 -3.26
N ILE A 132 -4.80 10.60 -1.97
CA ILE A 132 -5.02 11.92 -1.37
C ILE A 132 -3.75 12.30 -0.64
N TYR A 133 -3.19 13.46 -0.98
CA TYR A 133 -2.01 13.98 -0.29
C TYR A 133 -2.38 14.43 1.13
N HIS A 134 -1.58 14.03 2.10
CA HIS A 134 -1.72 14.41 3.50
C HIS A 134 -0.42 15.07 3.97
N LYS A 135 -0.46 16.36 4.18
CA LYS A 135 0.71 17.14 4.58
C LYS A 135 1.32 16.63 5.90
N GLY A 136 0.44 16.25 6.83
CA GLY A 136 0.85 15.84 8.16
C GLY A 136 1.48 16.99 8.94
N THR A 137 1.08 17.19 10.16
CA THR A 137 1.76 18.11 11.07
C THR A 137 2.62 17.30 12.02
N GLN A 138 3.93 17.39 11.88
CA GLN A 138 4.88 16.78 12.81
C GLN A 138 4.91 17.55 14.15
N SER A 139 3.85 17.47 14.92
CA SER A 139 3.85 17.93 16.31
C SER A 139 3.92 16.70 17.21
N PHE A 140 5.10 16.13 17.37
CA PHE A 140 5.34 15.14 18.42
C PHE A 140 5.56 15.88 19.74
N SER A 141 4.48 16.22 20.42
CA SER A 141 4.57 16.63 21.82
C SER A 141 4.57 15.36 22.71
N GLN A 142 5.22 15.43 23.85
CA GLN A 142 5.20 14.35 24.86
C GLN A 142 3.76 14.00 25.26
N GLU A 143 2.91 15.00 25.42
CA GLU A 143 1.49 14.85 25.71
C GLU A 143 0.74 14.02 24.65
N LYS A 144 1.06 14.22 23.36
CA LYS A 144 0.48 13.44 22.28
C LYS A 144 0.86 11.96 22.38
N THR A 145 2.13 11.68 22.65
CA THR A 145 2.63 10.30 22.78
C THR A 145 1.98 9.58 23.99
N GLU A 146 1.84 10.26 25.11
CA GLU A 146 1.18 9.72 26.29
C GLU A 146 -0.31 9.44 26.04
N LEU A 147 -1.00 10.34 25.33
CA LEU A 147 -2.39 10.17 24.94
C LEU A 147 -2.59 8.96 24.01
N ILE A 148 -1.77 8.83 22.97
CA ILE A 148 -1.80 7.67 22.05
C ILE A 148 -1.59 6.38 22.82
N ASN A 149 -0.59 6.32 23.70
CA ASN A 149 -0.31 5.12 24.48
C ASN A 149 -1.45 4.77 25.43
N SER A 150 -2.07 5.75 26.08
CA SER A 150 -3.22 5.51 26.97
C SER A 150 -4.43 4.99 26.20
N HIS A 151 -4.73 5.56 25.05
CA HIS A 151 -5.83 5.11 24.18
C HIS A 151 -5.57 3.72 23.59
N LEU A 152 -4.32 3.40 23.24
CA LEU A 152 -3.95 2.05 22.79
C LEU A 152 -4.20 1.00 23.88
N GLN A 153 -3.94 1.30 25.16
CA GLN A 153 -4.25 0.38 26.25
C GLN A 153 -5.77 0.16 26.41
N ILE A 154 -6.57 1.21 26.22
CA ILE A 154 -8.04 1.08 26.21
C ILE A 154 -8.50 0.18 25.06
N LEU A 155 -7.98 0.41 23.85
CA LEU A 155 -8.30 -0.40 22.67
C LEU A 155 -7.87 -1.88 22.87
N LYS A 156 -6.67 -2.14 23.39
CA LYS A 156 -6.20 -3.49 23.72
C LYS A 156 -7.10 -4.19 24.73
N SER A 157 -7.59 -3.46 25.73
CA SER A 157 -8.52 -4.01 26.73
C SER A 157 -9.91 -4.30 26.17
N ARG A 158 -10.43 -3.42 25.30
CA ARG A 158 -11.78 -3.55 24.71
C ARG A 158 -11.83 -4.57 23.56
N TYR A 159 -10.78 -4.60 22.73
CA TYR A 159 -10.74 -5.27 21.42
C TYR A 159 -9.43 -6.04 21.20
N PRO A 160 -9.01 -6.95 22.07
CA PRO A 160 -7.69 -7.60 21.97
C PRO A 160 -7.44 -8.26 20.62
N SER A 161 -8.41 -9.04 20.10
CA SER A 161 -8.28 -9.72 18.79
C SER A 161 -8.19 -8.75 17.60
N CYS A 162 -8.88 -7.59 17.68
CA CYS A 162 -8.79 -6.59 16.59
C CYS A 162 -7.42 -5.91 16.60
N VAL A 163 -6.86 -5.64 17.78
CA VAL A 163 -5.51 -5.07 17.88
C VAL A 163 -4.46 -6.07 17.39
N GLU A 164 -4.54 -7.34 17.80
CA GLU A 164 -3.66 -8.41 17.31
C GLU A 164 -3.74 -8.55 15.77
N ASN A 165 -4.93 -8.49 15.20
CA ASN A 165 -5.11 -8.53 13.75
C ASN A 165 -4.46 -7.30 13.07
N THR A 166 -4.53 -6.12 13.67
CA THR A 166 -3.87 -4.92 13.15
C THR A 166 -2.34 -5.06 13.23
N GLU A 167 -1.82 -5.56 14.35
CA GLU A 167 -0.38 -5.84 14.50
C GLU A 167 0.10 -6.88 13.48
N SER A 168 -0.69 -7.94 13.24
CA SER A 168 -0.40 -8.96 12.23
C SER A 168 -0.43 -8.39 10.81
N PHE A 169 -1.40 -7.52 10.49
CA PHE A 169 -1.46 -6.83 9.21
C PHE A 169 -0.19 -5.99 8.96
N VAL A 170 0.27 -5.26 9.98
CA VAL A 170 1.51 -4.47 9.90
C VAL A 170 2.72 -5.36 9.63
N GLN A 171 2.83 -6.50 10.34
CA GLN A 171 3.96 -7.42 10.18
C GLN A 171 3.99 -8.10 8.81
N GLN A 172 2.82 -8.49 8.29
CA GLN A 172 2.70 -9.22 7.02
C GLN A 172 2.71 -8.30 5.79
N ASN A 173 2.34 -7.03 5.97
CA ASN A 173 2.17 -6.06 4.90
C ASN A 173 1.46 -6.64 3.65
N PRO A 174 0.18 -7.02 3.72
CA PRO A 174 -0.52 -7.67 2.60
C PRO A 174 -0.78 -6.74 1.42
N ILE A 175 -0.43 -5.44 1.53
CA ILE A 175 -0.50 -4.46 0.44
C ILE A 175 0.87 -4.19 -0.22
N SER A 176 1.88 -5.00 0.09
CA SER A 176 3.24 -4.85 -0.44
C SER A 176 3.29 -4.81 -1.97
N ASP A 177 2.43 -5.58 -2.65
CA ASP A 177 2.36 -5.58 -4.11
C ASP A 177 1.86 -4.26 -4.68
N ILE A 178 0.88 -3.62 -4.01
CA ILE A 178 0.40 -2.27 -4.39
C ILE A 178 1.54 -1.26 -4.28
N GLN A 179 2.26 -1.29 -3.17
CA GLN A 179 3.39 -0.40 -2.88
C GLN A 179 4.51 -0.60 -3.89
N LEU A 180 4.87 -1.87 -4.16
CA LEU A 180 5.88 -2.23 -5.12
C LEU A 180 5.54 -1.73 -6.52
N ASN A 181 4.30 -1.91 -6.95
CA ASN A 181 3.81 -1.47 -8.25
C ASN A 181 3.90 0.06 -8.41
N ILE A 182 3.49 0.81 -7.39
CA ILE A 182 3.61 2.27 -7.38
C ILE A 182 5.09 2.68 -7.42
N ARG A 183 5.94 2.05 -6.61
CA ARG A 183 7.37 2.32 -6.57
C ARG A 183 8.04 2.05 -7.93
N TYR A 184 7.65 0.96 -8.59
CA TYR A 184 8.07 0.66 -9.94
C TYR A 184 7.67 1.76 -10.92
N ALA A 185 6.40 2.16 -10.92
CA ALA A 185 5.87 3.16 -11.85
C ALA A 185 6.44 4.57 -11.65
N ILE A 186 6.80 4.95 -10.42
CA ILE A 186 7.48 6.22 -10.14
C ILE A 186 8.87 6.26 -10.81
N ASN A 187 9.54 5.12 -10.87
CA ASN A 187 10.88 5.00 -11.46
C ASN A 187 10.84 4.64 -12.95
N SER A 188 9.67 4.51 -13.55
CA SER A 188 9.48 4.11 -14.96
C SER A 188 9.83 5.19 -15.99
N HIS A 189 10.51 6.25 -15.59
CA HIS A 189 11.18 7.15 -16.56
C HIS A 189 12.34 6.46 -17.26
N SER A 190 12.90 5.41 -16.69
CA SER A 190 13.89 4.55 -17.32
C SER A 190 13.20 3.57 -18.28
N LYS A 191 13.80 3.34 -19.42
CA LYS A 191 13.33 2.35 -20.38
C LYS A 191 13.40 0.95 -19.77
N ASN A 192 12.39 0.13 -20.01
CA ASN A 192 12.35 -1.25 -19.53
C ASN A 192 13.01 -2.20 -20.55
N VAL A 193 13.81 -3.13 -20.06
CA VAL A 193 14.45 -4.18 -20.85
C VAL A 193 14.09 -5.53 -20.26
N LEU A 194 13.36 -6.34 -21.03
CA LEU A 194 13.11 -7.75 -20.67
C LEU A 194 14.17 -8.65 -21.30
N ILE A 195 14.87 -9.40 -20.47
CA ILE A 195 15.83 -10.42 -20.88
C ILE A 195 15.23 -11.79 -20.56
N VAL A 196 15.13 -12.64 -21.58
CA VAL A 196 14.65 -14.01 -21.41
C VAL A 196 15.83 -14.97 -21.59
N ILE A 197 16.16 -15.72 -20.56
CA ILE A 197 17.23 -16.72 -20.58
C ILE A 197 16.80 -18.02 -19.91
N HIS A 198 17.50 -19.10 -20.20
CA HIS A 198 17.11 -20.42 -19.69
C HIS A 198 17.52 -20.63 -18.21
N ASP A 199 18.54 -19.95 -17.72
CA ASP A 199 19.02 -20.02 -16.34
C ASP A 199 19.66 -18.70 -15.94
N PHE A 200 19.40 -18.24 -14.70
CA PHE A 200 19.97 -17.02 -14.16
C PHE A 200 20.40 -17.22 -12.71
N LYS A 201 21.70 -17.30 -12.47
CA LYS A 201 22.30 -17.48 -11.15
C LYS A 201 22.97 -16.22 -10.66
N GLU A 202 23.04 -16.05 -9.36
CA GLU A 202 23.75 -14.92 -8.76
C GLU A 202 25.24 -14.95 -9.12
N ALA A 203 25.82 -13.77 -9.35
CA ALA A 203 27.20 -13.62 -9.84
C ALA A 203 28.27 -14.25 -8.91
N GLU A 204 27.92 -14.49 -7.64
CA GLU A 204 28.84 -15.05 -6.64
C GLU A 204 28.89 -16.59 -6.63
N LYS A 205 28.01 -17.29 -7.35
CA LYS A 205 27.97 -18.76 -7.40
C LYS A 205 29.06 -19.28 -8.33
N LYS A 206 29.74 -20.36 -7.91
CA LYS A 206 30.69 -21.09 -8.78
C LYS A 206 29.94 -21.74 -9.95
N ASN A 207 30.53 -21.72 -11.13
CA ASN A 207 29.99 -22.31 -12.38
C ASN A 207 28.83 -21.50 -13.00
N ILE A 208 29.02 -20.22 -13.17
CA ILE A 208 28.09 -19.35 -13.90
C ILE A 208 28.38 -19.47 -15.40
N GLY A 209 27.35 -19.66 -16.21
CA GLY A 209 27.46 -19.68 -17.68
C GLY A 209 27.80 -18.28 -18.24
N GLY A 210 28.49 -18.26 -19.39
CA GLY A 210 28.89 -17.01 -20.03
C GLY A 210 27.72 -16.06 -20.32
N THR A 211 26.54 -16.60 -20.67
CA THR A 211 25.32 -15.81 -20.89
C THR A 211 24.88 -15.05 -19.63
N THR A 212 24.86 -15.74 -18.48
CA THR A 212 24.50 -15.13 -17.19
C THR A 212 25.49 -14.04 -16.78
N LEU A 213 26.80 -14.25 -16.97
CA LEU A 213 27.82 -13.24 -16.71
C LEU A 213 27.61 -12.00 -17.58
N HIS A 214 27.33 -12.20 -18.87
CA HIS A 214 27.08 -11.09 -19.79
C HIS A 214 25.84 -10.28 -19.39
N VAL A 215 24.76 -10.95 -18.95
CA VAL A 215 23.57 -10.28 -18.45
C VAL A 215 23.87 -9.46 -17.18
N HIS A 216 24.66 -10.00 -16.24
CA HIS A 216 25.09 -9.24 -15.06
C HIS A 216 25.94 -8.02 -15.43
N ASP A 217 26.85 -8.16 -16.38
CA ASP A 217 27.68 -7.04 -16.87
C ASP A 217 26.80 -5.97 -17.52
N LEU A 218 25.84 -6.37 -18.34
CA LEU A 218 24.89 -5.46 -19.00
C LEU A 218 24.08 -4.67 -17.96
N ILE A 219 23.49 -5.38 -16.99
CA ILE A 219 22.72 -4.76 -15.90
C ILE A 219 23.61 -3.79 -15.11
N THR A 220 24.80 -4.24 -14.70
CA THR A 220 25.72 -3.42 -13.89
C THR A 220 26.10 -2.10 -14.58
N ASN A 221 26.33 -2.15 -15.89
CA ASN A 221 26.76 -0.98 -16.67
C ASN A 221 25.63 -0.04 -17.07
N MET A 222 24.37 -0.53 -17.14
CA MET A 222 23.26 0.23 -17.70
C MET A 222 22.07 0.42 -16.75
N LYS A 223 22.16 -0.01 -15.50
CA LYS A 223 21.06 0.08 -14.52
C LYS A 223 20.61 1.51 -14.18
N GLU A 224 21.45 2.50 -14.45
CA GLU A 224 21.11 3.93 -14.23
C GLU A 224 20.21 4.50 -15.35
N GLU A 225 20.13 3.79 -16.51
CA GLU A 225 19.35 4.24 -17.67
C GLU A 225 18.14 3.34 -17.95
N PHE A 226 18.19 2.08 -17.47
CA PHE A 226 17.19 1.06 -17.79
C PHE A 226 16.79 0.26 -16.54
N ASN A 227 15.52 -0.09 -16.47
CA ASN A 227 15.05 -1.15 -15.59
C ASN A 227 15.23 -2.48 -16.33
N PHE A 228 15.86 -3.46 -15.69
CA PHE A 228 16.05 -4.78 -16.26
C PHE A 228 15.14 -5.80 -15.57
N HIS A 229 14.48 -6.61 -16.40
CA HIS A 229 13.67 -7.75 -15.95
C HIS A 229 14.25 -9.01 -16.57
N VAL A 230 14.70 -9.94 -15.75
CA VAL A 230 15.26 -11.20 -16.24
C VAL A 230 14.27 -12.32 -15.96
N LEU A 231 13.67 -12.87 -17.01
CA LEU A 231 12.80 -14.04 -16.95
C LEU A 231 13.66 -15.30 -17.19
N TYR A 232 13.61 -16.22 -16.27
CA TYR A 232 14.37 -17.47 -16.35
C TYR A 232 13.63 -18.64 -15.69
N TYR A 233 14.03 -19.86 -16.07
CA TYR A 233 13.61 -21.08 -15.41
C TYR A 233 14.65 -21.47 -14.35
N SER A 234 14.21 -21.90 -13.18
CA SER A 234 15.10 -22.37 -12.11
C SER A 234 14.97 -23.88 -11.97
N ASP A 235 16.10 -24.58 -12.07
CA ASP A 235 16.18 -26.02 -11.81
C ASP A 235 16.12 -26.35 -10.31
N ASP A 236 16.29 -25.35 -9.44
CA ASP A 236 16.28 -25.54 -7.98
C ASP A 236 14.86 -25.82 -7.45
N ASP A 237 13.85 -25.20 -8.05
CA ASP A 237 12.44 -25.33 -7.64
C ASP A 237 11.49 -25.67 -8.80
N PHE A 238 12.02 -25.85 -10.01
CA PHE A 238 11.28 -26.18 -11.23
C PHE A 238 10.20 -25.14 -11.60
N LYS A 239 10.51 -23.84 -11.42
CA LYS A 239 9.59 -22.74 -11.70
C LYS A 239 10.24 -21.65 -12.55
N TYR A 240 9.37 -20.85 -13.18
CA TYR A 240 9.81 -19.61 -13.81
C TYR A 240 9.88 -18.50 -12.78
N HIS A 241 10.94 -17.70 -12.86
CA HIS A 241 11.15 -16.51 -12.03
C HIS A 241 11.37 -15.30 -12.90
N VAL A 242 10.98 -14.15 -12.37
CA VAL A 242 11.37 -12.84 -12.89
C VAL A 242 12.18 -12.12 -11.82
N THR A 243 13.42 -11.80 -12.11
CA THR A 243 14.23 -10.92 -11.28
C THR A 243 14.28 -9.55 -11.90
N SER A 244 13.73 -8.56 -11.22
CA SER A 244 13.72 -7.15 -11.62
C SER A 244 14.84 -6.41 -10.92
N PHE A 245 15.68 -5.74 -11.69
CA PHE A 245 16.73 -4.85 -11.23
C PHE A 245 16.27 -3.42 -11.45
N LEU A 246 15.83 -2.79 -10.39
CA LEU A 246 15.30 -1.44 -10.37
C LEU A 246 16.33 -0.50 -9.75
N PRO A 247 16.29 0.82 -10.00
CA PRO A 247 17.24 1.78 -9.42
C PRO A 247 17.33 1.73 -7.89
N PHE A 248 16.24 1.30 -7.24
CA PHE A 248 16.10 1.30 -5.78
C PHE A 248 16.14 -0.10 -5.15
N ASP A 249 15.93 -1.18 -5.93
CA ASP A 249 15.85 -2.55 -5.37
C ASP A 249 16.06 -3.63 -6.43
N LYS A 250 16.36 -4.85 -5.95
CA LYS A 250 16.38 -6.08 -6.72
C LYS A 250 15.29 -7.00 -6.19
N ILE A 251 14.30 -7.31 -7.02
CA ILE A 251 13.13 -8.07 -6.62
C ILE A 251 13.04 -9.33 -7.46
N THR A 252 12.86 -10.48 -6.82
CA THR A 252 12.60 -11.75 -7.51
C THR A 252 11.21 -12.24 -7.17
N SER A 253 10.41 -12.48 -8.21
CA SER A 253 9.05 -13.04 -8.11
C SER A 253 9.00 -14.37 -8.83
N THR A 254 8.27 -15.33 -8.26
CA THR A 254 8.02 -16.63 -8.90
C THR A 254 6.74 -16.55 -9.70
N LEU A 255 6.77 -16.88 -11.00
CA LEU A 255 5.56 -16.94 -11.81
C LEU A 255 4.70 -18.11 -11.36
N GLY A 256 3.46 -17.79 -10.93
CA GLY A 256 2.54 -18.77 -10.34
C GLY A 256 2.37 -18.66 -8.83
N ALA A 257 3.24 -17.92 -8.11
CA ALA A 257 2.97 -17.43 -6.77
C ALA A 257 2.46 -15.99 -6.93
N TYR A 258 1.21 -15.80 -6.71
CA TYR A 258 0.47 -14.57 -7.03
C TYR A 258 1.07 -13.29 -6.47
N SER A 259 1.68 -12.49 -7.34
CA SER A 259 1.53 -11.06 -7.29
C SER A 259 0.82 -10.61 -8.56
N GLN A 260 -0.48 -10.38 -8.50
CA GLN A 260 -1.28 -9.93 -9.64
C GLN A 260 -0.77 -8.58 -10.17
N TYR A 261 -0.22 -7.74 -9.31
CA TYR A 261 0.31 -6.43 -9.66
C TYR A 261 1.64 -6.51 -10.41
N THR A 262 2.57 -7.34 -9.98
CA THR A 262 3.90 -7.47 -10.61
C THR A 262 3.81 -8.07 -12.00
N THR A 263 2.90 -9.03 -12.21
CA THR A 263 2.73 -9.73 -13.49
C THR A 263 2.13 -8.81 -14.56
N LEU A 264 1.22 -7.91 -14.19
CA LEU A 264 0.55 -7.01 -15.14
C LEU A 264 1.45 -5.90 -15.67
N ASN A 265 2.38 -5.39 -14.86
CA ASN A 265 3.32 -4.37 -15.32
C ASN A 265 4.32 -4.87 -16.36
N LEU A 266 4.61 -6.19 -16.37
CA LEU A 266 5.46 -6.80 -17.38
C LEU A 266 4.77 -6.97 -18.75
N TYR A 267 3.44 -6.88 -18.81
CA TYR A 267 2.64 -7.08 -20.03
C TYR A 267 2.05 -5.79 -20.61
N ASN A 268 2.10 -4.68 -19.86
CA ASN A 268 1.48 -3.41 -20.29
C ASN A 268 2.49 -2.37 -20.85
N ASP A 269 3.77 -2.69 -20.89
CA ASP A 269 4.87 -1.98 -21.53
C ASP A 269 5.35 -2.76 -22.78
#